data_8f4f337ff4586c120f260ebaea2f42db
#
_entry.id   8f4f337ff4586c120f260ebaea2f42db
#
_cell.length_a   1.000
_cell.length_b   1.000
_cell.length_c   1.000
_cell.angle_alpha   90.00
_cell.angle_beta   90.00
_cell.angle_gamma   90.00
#
_symmetry.space_group_name_H-M   'P 1'
#
loop_
_entity.id
_entity.type
_entity.pdbx_description
1 polymer ?
#
loop_
_entity_poly.entity_id
_entity_poly.type
_entity_poly.pdbx_seq_one_letter_code
_entity_poly.pdbx_strand_id
1 'polypeptide(L)'
;MTRPDRWPWPTRGFLWIDVAWGIFAILNLVAIYVFADWETVPFHFIWVSLTILYGFRVWRMKSTLILLGGIIVSTGILLSIDIARGAQPLDEITEVPLMSAMFLAMVWHAQRRLSVTEQMKRVSDVNLRLLERERRFIQDASHELRTPITVAIGHAELLQRSTDPARMAADARVVVEELMRLRRLSDRLLLLAAAEDPDFLHKKPIEVEPVLVNALHRWSPTPRQWRLGATDEAVVDADADRLALAIDTLLENAVKHTTPDDWIELSVRRNHGVDITVADSGAGIPPEDLKHIFERFARSDASRQRDTEGFGLGLSIVKTIAEAHGGTLRVHSEVDKGTELTIALPLWRRTDGAYGLADAEAATEGVTDGVGVGVTDGAAPTVAG
;
A
#
# COMPACT_ATOMS: atom_id res chain seq x y z
N MET A 1 7.54 -5.84 8.41
CA MET A 1 8.84 -6.18 7.79
C MET A 1 9.10 -7.68 7.95
N THR A 2 8.47 -8.51 7.13
CA THR A 2 8.64 -9.96 7.10
C THR A 2 9.84 -10.28 6.21
N ARG A 3 10.79 -11.03 6.76
CA ARG A 3 11.98 -11.51 6.04
C ARG A 3 11.52 -12.27 4.78
N PRO A 4 12.13 -12.01 3.61
CA PRO A 4 11.82 -12.80 2.41
C PRO A 4 12.14 -14.27 2.68
N ASP A 5 11.16 -15.12 2.42
CA ASP A 5 11.21 -16.55 2.58
C ASP A 5 12.47 -17.11 1.92
N ARG A 6 13.19 -17.89 2.73
CA ARG A 6 14.37 -18.62 2.32
C ARG A 6 13.96 -19.60 1.20
N TRP A 7 14.68 -19.53 0.10
CA TRP A 7 14.67 -20.50 -0.98
C TRP A 7 14.57 -21.94 -0.44
N PRO A 8 13.67 -22.81 -0.97
CA PRO A 8 13.37 -24.13 -0.40
C PRO A 8 14.47 -25.18 -0.56
N TRP A 9 15.60 -24.82 -1.13
CA TRP A 9 16.72 -25.77 -1.26
C TRP A 9 17.66 -25.66 -0.04
N PRO A 10 17.91 -26.79 0.68
CA PRO A 10 18.72 -26.74 1.88
C PRO A 10 20.16 -26.38 1.51
N THR A 11 20.62 -25.26 2.02
CA THR A 11 21.95 -24.69 1.78
C THR A 11 23.11 -25.62 2.22
N ARG A 12 22.84 -26.69 2.96
CA ARG A 12 23.82 -27.69 3.42
C ARG A 12 24.05 -28.83 2.45
N GLY A 13 23.12 -29.21 1.59
CA GLY A 13 23.24 -30.36 0.68
C GLY A 13 24.13 -30.12 -0.54
N PHE A 14 24.46 -28.85 -0.84
CA PHE A 14 25.21 -28.49 -2.05
C PHE A 14 26.68 -28.13 -1.80
N LEU A 15 27.12 -28.03 -0.56
CA LEU A 15 28.52 -27.69 -0.27
C LEU A 15 29.48 -28.75 -0.78
N TRP A 16 29.10 -30.01 -0.74
CA TRP A 16 29.95 -31.15 -1.22
C TRP A 16 30.13 -31.12 -2.74
N ILE A 17 29.15 -30.67 -3.52
CA ILE A 17 29.25 -30.55 -4.98
C ILE A 17 30.26 -29.45 -5.34
N ASP A 18 30.22 -28.30 -4.64
CA ASP A 18 31.17 -27.20 -4.84
C ASP A 18 32.60 -27.68 -4.50
N VAL A 19 32.77 -28.45 -3.40
CA VAL A 19 34.05 -29.01 -2.98
C VAL A 19 34.50 -30.06 -3.98
N ALA A 20 33.62 -30.97 -4.41
CA ALA A 20 33.93 -31.98 -5.40
C ALA A 20 34.36 -31.36 -6.73
N TRP A 21 33.65 -30.31 -7.19
CA TRP A 21 34.05 -29.58 -8.38
C TRP A 21 35.37 -28.85 -8.19
N GLY A 22 35.63 -28.25 -7.04
CA GLY A 22 36.92 -27.61 -6.73
C GLY A 22 38.07 -28.61 -6.81
N ILE A 23 37.92 -29.83 -6.25
CA ILE A 23 38.92 -30.93 -6.36
C ILE A 23 39.12 -31.32 -7.84
N PHE A 24 38.01 -31.49 -8.58
CA PHE A 24 38.04 -31.78 -10.00
C PHE A 24 38.80 -30.71 -10.80
N ALA A 25 38.55 -29.44 -10.54
CA ALA A 25 39.21 -28.30 -11.20
C ALA A 25 40.72 -28.31 -10.88
N ILE A 26 41.12 -28.55 -9.61
CA ILE A 26 42.53 -28.64 -9.22
C ILE A 26 43.22 -29.81 -9.92
N LEU A 27 42.57 -30.97 -9.97
CA LEU A 27 43.13 -32.16 -10.68
C LEU A 27 43.36 -31.87 -12.17
N ASN A 28 42.43 -31.17 -12.81
CA ASN A 28 42.59 -30.76 -14.21
C ASN A 28 43.69 -29.71 -14.39
N LEU A 29 43.85 -28.73 -13.45
CA LEU A 29 44.98 -27.79 -13.48
C LEU A 29 46.34 -28.53 -13.36
N VAL A 30 46.43 -29.52 -12.50
CA VAL A 30 47.61 -30.37 -12.39
C VAL A 30 47.82 -31.21 -13.68
N ALA A 31 46.75 -31.68 -14.28
CA ALA A 31 46.81 -32.44 -15.54
C ALA A 31 47.33 -31.59 -16.71
N ILE A 32 46.93 -30.32 -16.82
CA ILE A 32 47.47 -29.36 -17.81
C ILE A 32 48.99 -29.25 -17.65
N TYR A 33 49.51 -29.14 -16.43
CA TYR A 33 50.94 -28.97 -16.18
C TYR A 33 51.76 -30.23 -16.45
N VAL A 34 51.20 -31.43 -16.11
CA VAL A 34 51.94 -32.74 -16.19
C VAL A 34 51.86 -33.34 -17.59
N PHE A 35 50.72 -33.21 -18.26
CA PHE A 35 50.44 -33.83 -19.56
C PHE A 35 50.34 -32.77 -20.66
N ALA A 36 51.40 -32.01 -20.87
CA ALA A 36 51.45 -30.93 -21.87
C ALA A 36 51.12 -31.38 -23.30
N ASP A 37 51.36 -32.70 -23.60
CA ASP A 37 51.07 -33.34 -24.89
C ASP A 37 49.57 -33.73 -25.06
N TRP A 38 48.74 -33.62 -24.01
CA TRP A 38 47.32 -33.98 -24.07
C TRP A 38 46.44 -32.85 -24.60
N GLU A 39 47.06 -31.93 -25.28
CA GLU A 39 46.40 -30.74 -25.79
C GLU A 39 45.61 -30.00 -24.69
N THR A 40 44.56 -29.28 -25.08
CA THR A 40 43.74 -28.46 -24.19
C THR A 40 42.59 -29.24 -23.52
N VAL A 41 42.55 -30.59 -23.59
CA VAL A 41 41.43 -31.41 -23.05
C VAL A 41 41.15 -31.12 -21.57
N PRO A 42 42.12 -31.12 -20.62
CA PRO A 42 41.86 -30.79 -19.23
C PRO A 42 41.40 -29.34 -19.04
N PHE A 43 41.85 -28.40 -19.88
CA PHE A 43 41.42 -27.00 -19.92
C PHE A 43 39.92 -26.91 -20.23
N HIS A 44 39.46 -27.58 -21.30
CA HIS A 44 38.06 -27.61 -21.67
C HIS A 44 37.16 -28.24 -20.59
N PHE A 45 37.63 -29.29 -19.91
CA PHE A 45 36.88 -29.91 -18.82
C PHE A 45 36.60 -28.95 -17.65
N ILE A 46 37.55 -28.06 -17.30
CA ILE A 46 37.33 -27.04 -16.27
C ILE A 46 36.19 -26.10 -16.70
N TRP A 47 36.28 -25.58 -17.92
CA TRP A 47 35.33 -24.55 -18.40
C TRP A 47 33.94 -25.15 -18.67
N VAL A 48 33.83 -26.31 -19.25
CA VAL A 48 32.55 -26.99 -19.51
C VAL A 48 31.90 -27.39 -18.19
N SER A 49 32.63 -27.99 -17.26
CA SER A 49 32.09 -28.39 -15.96
C SER A 49 31.65 -27.17 -15.12
N LEU A 50 32.41 -26.08 -15.15
CA LEU A 50 32.02 -24.81 -14.52
C LEU A 50 30.71 -24.28 -15.09
N THR A 51 30.59 -24.29 -16.42
CA THR A 51 29.38 -23.82 -17.12
C THR A 51 28.14 -24.65 -16.74
N ILE A 52 28.31 -26.00 -16.74
CA ILE A 52 27.23 -26.91 -16.32
C ILE A 52 26.85 -26.69 -14.87
N LEU A 53 27.84 -26.61 -13.96
CA LEU A 53 27.59 -26.41 -12.53
C LEU A 53 26.85 -25.08 -12.28
N TYR A 54 27.25 -24.01 -12.95
CA TYR A 54 26.59 -22.72 -12.84
C TYR A 54 25.14 -22.74 -13.38
N GLY A 55 24.88 -23.52 -14.43
CA GLY A 55 23.53 -23.71 -14.96
C GLY A 55 22.56 -24.34 -13.95
N PHE A 56 23.07 -25.25 -13.09
CA PHE A 56 22.28 -25.85 -12.01
C PHE A 56 22.28 -25.03 -10.73
N ARG A 57 23.34 -24.23 -10.49
CA ARG A 57 23.51 -23.47 -9.25
C ARG A 57 24.06 -22.06 -9.53
N VAL A 58 23.17 -21.06 -9.52
CA VAL A 58 23.59 -19.68 -9.68
C VAL A 58 24.17 -19.16 -8.37
N TRP A 59 25.44 -18.80 -8.38
CA TRP A 59 26.12 -18.18 -7.24
C TRP A 59 25.91 -16.67 -7.19
N ARG A 60 26.25 -16.08 -6.03
CA ARG A 60 26.28 -14.62 -5.88
C ARG A 60 27.31 -14.03 -6.85
N MET A 61 26.99 -12.92 -7.50
CA MET A 61 27.84 -12.29 -8.54
C MET A 61 29.29 -12.11 -8.07
N LYS A 62 29.51 -11.65 -6.83
CA LYS A 62 30.85 -11.47 -6.26
C LYS A 62 31.65 -12.79 -6.23
N SER A 63 31.04 -13.87 -5.77
CA SER A 63 31.69 -15.19 -5.72
C SER A 63 31.97 -15.72 -7.12
N THR A 64 31.05 -15.54 -8.06
CA THR A 64 31.23 -15.93 -9.47
C THR A 64 32.40 -15.21 -10.11
N LEU A 65 32.51 -13.88 -9.91
CA LEU A 65 33.61 -13.10 -10.49
C LEU A 65 34.98 -13.44 -9.90
N ILE A 66 35.06 -13.71 -8.59
CA ILE A 66 36.29 -14.16 -7.91
C ILE A 66 36.72 -15.51 -8.47
N LEU A 67 35.80 -16.46 -8.57
CA LEU A 67 36.08 -17.79 -9.09
C LEU A 67 36.53 -17.74 -10.57
N LEU A 68 35.77 -16.97 -11.38
CA LEU A 68 36.11 -16.78 -12.79
C LEU A 68 37.50 -16.15 -12.95
N GLY A 69 37.83 -15.13 -12.19
CA GLY A 69 39.15 -14.49 -12.20
C GLY A 69 40.26 -15.48 -11.82
N GLY A 70 40.03 -16.30 -10.80
CA GLY A 70 40.96 -17.36 -10.39
C GLY A 70 41.22 -18.38 -11.52
N ILE A 71 40.16 -18.80 -12.21
CA ILE A 71 40.28 -19.76 -13.33
C ILE A 71 40.98 -19.12 -14.52
N ILE A 72 40.66 -17.91 -14.91
CA ILE A 72 41.31 -17.20 -16.02
C ILE A 72 42.81 -17.06 -15.75
N VAL A 73 43.18 -16.62 -14.55
CA VAL A 73 44.60 -16.44 -14.19
C VAL A 73 45.34 -17.77 -14.15
N SER A 74 44.81 -18.82 -13.50
CA SER A 74 45.46 -20.10 -13.38
C SER A 74 45.60 -20.81 -14.72
N THR A 75 44.56 -20.87 -15.53
CA THR A 75 44.60 -21.51 -16.86
C THR A 75 45.45 -20.68 -17.83
N GLY A 76 45.39 -19.36 -17.80
CA GLY A 76 46.23 -18.49 -18.64
C GLY A 76 47.72 -18.62 -18.35
N ILE A 77 48.10 -18.72 -17.06
CA ILE A 77 49.52 -18.92 -16.67
C ILE A 77 50.01 -20.31 -17.16
N LEU A 78 49.24 -21.38 -16.90
CA LEU A 78 49.64 -22.72 -17.30
C LEU A 78 49.78 -22.83 -18.81
N LEU A 79 48.82 -22.33 -19.56
CA LEU A 79 48.88 -22.36 -21.03
C LEU A 79 50.08 -21.52 -21.56
N SER A 80 50.37 -20.36 -20.94
CA SER A 80 51.55 -19.56 -21.31
C SER A 80 52.85 -20.32 -21.06
N ILE A 81 52.96 -21.12 -19.99
CA ILE A 81 54.12 -22.00 -19.71
C ILE A 81 54.27 -23.06 -20.77
N ASP A 82 53.19 -23.70 -21.19
CA ASP A 82 53.21 -24.78 -22.18
C ASP A 82 53.56 -24.27 -23.58
N ILE A 83 53.10 -23.09 -23.94
CA ILE A 83 53.53 -22.36 -25.16
C ILE A 83 55.02 -22.04 -25.10
N ALA A 84 55.51 -21.51 -23.95
CA ALA A 84 56.93 -21.21 -23.79
C ALA A 84 57.86 -22.43 -23.84
N ARG A 85 57.33 -23.63 -23.48
CA ARG A 85 58.03 -24.91 -23.62
C ARG A 85 57.97 -25.50 -25.04
N GLY A 86 57.19 -24.89 -25.94
CA GLY A 86 56.97 -25.35 -27.30
C GLY A 86 56.03 -26.54 -27.41
N ALA A 87 55.31 -26.87 -26.32
CA ALA A 87 54.34 -27.97 -26.26
C ALA A 87 53.00 -27.60 -26.93
N GLN A 88 52.67 -26.29 -26.95
CA GLN A 88 51.39 -25.77 -27.51
C GLN A 88 51.65 -24.64 -28.49
N PRO A 89 50.83 -24.45 -29.54
CA PRO A 89 50.92 -23.32 -30.47
C PRO A 89 50.36 -22.05 -29.82
N LEU A 90 50.79 -20.87 -30.33
CA LEU A 90 50.50 -19.55 -29.75
C LEU A 90 49.00 -19.16 -29.84
N ASP A 91 48.27 -19.68 -30.81
CA ASP A 91 46.88 -19.46 -31.07
C ASP A 91 45.95 -20.04 -29.98
N GLU A 92 46.37 -21.06 -29.23
CA GLU A 92 45.66 -21.61 -28.10
C GLU A 92 45.35 -20.60 -26.99
N ILE A 93 46.17 -19.55 -26.85
CA ILE A 93 45.94 -18.51 -25.84
C ILE A 93 44.61 -17.77 -26.04
N THR A 94 44.09 -17.82 -27.27
CA THR A 94 42.78 -17.17 -27.62
C THR A 94 41.60 -17.93 -27.03
N GLU A 95 41.77 -19.18 -26.61
CA GLU A 95 40.71 -19.97 -25.97
C GLU A 95 40.28 -19.41 -24.60
N VAL A 96 41.22 -18.85 -23.83
CA VAL A 96 40.93 -18.31 -22.50
C VAL A 96 39.90 -17.18 -22.57
N PRO A 97 40.06 -16.12 -23.40
CA PRO A 97 39.04 -15.08 -23.54
C PRO A 97 37.74 -15.61 -24.15
N LEU A 98 37.81 -16.56 -25.09
CA LEU A 98 36.63 -17.14 -25.72
C LEU A 98 35.75 -17.88 -24.68
N MET A 99 36.35 -18.78 -23.90
CA MET A 99 35.66 -19.53 -22.86
C MET A 99 35.13 -18.63 -21.75
N SER A 100 35.89 -17.59 -21.38
CA SER A 100 35.47 -16.55 -20.44
C SER A 100 34.23 -15.82 -20.94
N ALA A 101 34.22 -15.43 -22.20
CA ALA A 101 33.06 -14.72 -22.81
C ALA A 101 31.81 -15.64 -22.85
N MET A 102 31.99 -16.91 -23.23
CA MET A 102 30.87 -17.87 -23.19
C MET A 102 30.32 -18.06 -21.78
N PHE A 103 31.17 -18.21 -20.78
CA PHE A 103 30.75 -18.35 -19.39
C PHE A 103 30.01 -17.10 -18.90
N LEU A 104 30.51 -15.90 -19.19
CA LEU A 104 29.86 -14.63 -18.85
C LEU A 104 28.49 -14.48 -19.51
N ALA A 105 28.39 -14.86 -20.79
CA ALA A 105 27.10 -14.86 -21.50
C ALA A 105 26.10 -15.80 -20.83
N MET A 106 26.53 -16.97 -20.41
CA MET A 106 25.69 -17.94 -19.68
C MET A 106 25.30 -17.41 -18.29
N VAL A 107 26.24 -16.81 -17.56
CA VAL A 107 25.96 -16.14 -16.26
C VAL A 107 24.89 -15.07 -16.42
N TRP A 108 25.06 -14.18 -17.42
CA TRP A 108 24.09 -13.13 -17.73
C TRP A 108 22.70 -13.72 -18.05
N HIS A 109 22.67 -14.75 -18.91
CA HIS A 109 21.42 -15.41 -19.30
C HIS A 109 20.73 -16.08 -18.10
N ALA A 110 21.46 -16.80 -17.26
CA ALA A 110 20.94 -17.44 -16.07
C ALA A 110 20.36 -16.42 -15.07
N GLN A 111 21.07 -15.33 -14.82
CA GLN A 111 20.59 -14.27 -13.93
C GLN A 111 19.36 -13.55 -14.49
N ARG A 112 19.34 -13.28 -15.79
CA ARG A 112 18.17 -12.68 -16.43
C ARG A 112 16.93 -13.58 -16.31
N ARG A 113 17.10 -14.89 -16.51
CA ARG A 113 15.99 -15.85 -16.32
C ARG A 113 15.45 -15.84 -14.88
N LEU A 114 16.34 -15.80 -13.88
CA LEU A 114 15.93 -15.75 -12.47
C LEU A 114 15.16 -14.45 -12.17
N SER A 115 15.65 -13.29 -12.61
CA SER A 115 14.99 -12.02 -12.37
C SER A 115 13.58 -11.96 -13.00
N VAL A 116 13.43 -12.48 -14.22
CA VAL A 116 12.12 -12.56 -14.90
C VAL A 116 11.16 -13.50 -14.14
N THR A 117 11.67 -14.66 -13.69
CA THR A 117 10.84 -15.61 -12.93
C THR A 117 10.40 -15.05 -11.60
N GLU A 118 11.26 -14.30 -10.88
CA GLU A 118 10.89 -13.62 -9.64
C GLU A 118 9.87 -12.50 -9.86
N GLN A 119 10.01 -11.73 -10.94
CA GLN A 119 9.02 -10.72 -11.31
C GLN A 119 7.66 -11.33 -11.61
N MET A 120 7.64 -12.42 -12.41
CA MET A 120 6.39 -13.14 -12.70
C MET A 120 5.73 -13.70 -11.44
N LYS A 121 6.49 -14.25 -10.50
CA LYS A 121 5.95 -14.72 -9.22
C LYS A 121 5.34 -13.57 -8.42
N ARG A 122 6.02 -12.42 -8.30
CA ARG A 122 5.49 -11.25 -7.61
C ARG A 122 4.18 -10.75 -8.21
N VAL A 123 4.11 -10.65 -9.55
CA VAL A 123 2.87 -10.26 -10.25
C VAL A 123 1.77 -11.28 -10.00
N SER A 124 2.09 -12.58 -10.09
CA SER A 124 1.12 -13.66 -9.81
C SER A 124 0.60 -13.60 -8.38
N ASP A 125 1.48 -13.41 -7.37
CA ASP A 125 1.08 -13.31 -5.96
C ASP A 125 0.18 -12.09 -5.69
N VAL A 126 0.46 -10.96 -6.35
CA VAL A 126 -0.39 -9.76 -6.27
C VAL A 126 -1.77 -10.05 -6.88
N ASN A 127 -1.80 -10.63 -8.08
CA ASN A 127 -3.06 -10.96 -8.75
C ASN A 127 -3.91 -11.96 -7.95
N LEU A 128 -3.28 -12.99 -7.37
CA LEU A 128 -3.99 -13.94 -6.53
C LEU A 128 -4.64 -13.26 -5.31
N ARG A 129 -3.93 -12.36 -4.64
CA ARG A 129 -4.46 -11.59 -3.51
C ARG A 129 -5.62 -10.68 -3.92
N LEU A 130 -5.55 -10.07 -5.10
CA LEU A 130 -6.65 -9.24 -5.64
C LEU A 130 -7.89 -10.10 -5.91
N LEU A 131 -7.72 -11.24 -6.59
CA LEU A 131 -8.83 -12.18 -6.86
C LEU A 131 -9.45 -12.73 -5.57
N GLU A 132 -8.65 -13.04 -4.55
CA GLU A 132 -9.16 -13.47 -3.25
C GLU A 132 -9.98 -12.38 -2.52
N ARG A 133 -9.57 -11.11 -2.65
CA ARG A 133 -10.32 -9.97 -2.11
C ARG A 133 -11.63 -9.76 -2.85
N GLU A 134 -11.60 -9.83 -4.17
CA GLU A 134 -12.80 -9.70 -5.02
C GLU A 134 -13.79 -10.83 -4.74
N ARG A 135 -13.31 -12.08 -4.65
CA ARG A 135 -14.15 -13.23 -4.32
C ARG A 135 -14.80 -13.08 -2.94
N ARG A 136 -14.05 -12.65 -1.93
CA ARG A 136 -14.61 -12.37 -0.59
C ARG A 136 -15.66 -11.27 -0.65
N PHE A 137 -15.39 -10.18 -1.36
CA PHE A 137 -16.35 -9.08 -1.54
C PHE A 137 -17.68 -9.57 -2.15
N ILE A 138 -17.65 -10.38 -3.22
CA ILE A 138 -18.85 -10.95 -3.84
C ILE A 138 -19.59 -11.88 -2.87
N GLN A 139 -18.86 -12.69 -2.12
CA GLN A 139 -19.45 -13.61 -1.14
C GLN A 139 -20.14 -12.85 0.00
N ASP A 140 -19.48 -11.84 0.57
CA ASP A 140 -20.03 -11.04 1.65
C ASP A 140 -21.23 -10.21 1.17
N ALA A 141 -21.15 -9.59 0.00
CA ALA A 141 -22.29 -8.90 -0.62
C ALA A 141 -23.50 -9.83 -0.82
N SER A 142 -23.25 -11.07 -1.27
CA SER A 142 -24.31 -12.06 -1.47
C SER A 142 -24.98 -12.47 -0.15
N HIS A 143 -24.22 -12.57 0.93
CA HIS A 143 -24.75 -12.84 2.25
C HIS A 143 -25.59 -11.68 2.79
N GLU A 144 -25.08 -10.44 2.67
CA GLU A 144 -25.77 -9.24 3.13
C GLU A 144 -27.03 -8.89 2.31
N LEU A 145 -27.10 -9.31 1.05
CA LEU A 145 -28.30 -9.19 0.22
C LEU A 145 -29.36 -10.27 0.57
N ARG A 146 -28.95 -11.51 0.88
CA ARG A 146 -29.86 -12.62 1.09
C ARG A 146 -30.77 -12.42 2.31
N THR A 147 -30.21 -11.90 3.40
CA THR A 147 -30.95 -11.73 4.67
C THR A 147 -32.15 -10.80 4.51
N PRO A 148 -32.05 -9.55 4.06
CA PRO A 148 -33.19 -8.64 3.90
C PRO A 148 -34.20 -9.16 2.85
N ILE A 149 -33.70 -9.81 1.78
CA ILE A 149 -34.60 -10.45 0.80
C ILE A 149 -35.46 -11.52 1.46
N THR A 150 -34.85 -12.40 2.27
CA THR A 150 -35.58 -13.47 2.95
C THR A 150 -36.62 -12.92 3.93
N VAL A 151 -36.28 -11.89 4.69
CA VAL A 151 -37.18 -11.21 5.62
C VAL A 151 -38.34 -10.54 4.86
N ALA A 152 -38.04 -9.79 3.79
CA ALA A 152 -39.07 -9.14 2.96
C ALA A 152 -40.05 -10.16 2.33
N ILE A 153 -39.53 -11.29 1.81
CA ILE A 153 -40.38 -12.36 1.26
C ILE A 153 -41.26 -12.96 2.34
N GLY A 154 -40.68 -13.28 3.52
CA GLY A 154 -41.49 -13.87 4.63
C GLY A 154 -42.62 -12.96 5.08
N HIS A 155 -42.37 -11.65 5.25
CA HIS A 155 -43.41 -10.69 5.61
C HIS A 155 -44.43 -10.45 4.47
N ALA A 156 -44.02 -10.49 3.21
CA ALA A 156 -44.90 -10.43 2.06
C ALA A 156 -45.86 -11.65 1.99
N GLU A 157 -45.36 -12.85 2.34
CA GLU A 157 -46.22 -14.07 2.46
C GLU A 157 -47.19 -13.96 3.63
N LEU A 158 -46.81 -13.38 4.78
CA LEU A 158 -47.69 -13.10 5.90
C LEU A 158 -48.79 -12.12 5.52
N LEU A 159 -48.46 -11.06 4.78
CA LEU A 159 -49.42 -10.11 4.20
C LEU A 159 -50.50 -10.80 3.38
N GLN A 160 -50.14 -11.77 2.53
CA GLN A 160 -51.09 -12.49 1.69
C GLN A 160 -52.07 -13.39 2.49
N ARG A 161 -51.65 -13.82 3.69
CA ARG A 161 -52.44 -14.74 4.54
C ARG A 161 -53.22 -14.05 5.66
N SER A 162 -52.91 -12.79 5.97
CA SER A 162 -53.52 -12.02 7.04
C SER A 162 -54.81 -11.36 6.57
N THR A 163 -55.82 -11.38 7.43
CA THR A 163 -57.07 -10.61 7.27
C THR A 163 -57.20 -9.50 8.28
N ASP A 164 -56.21 -9.35 9.18
CA ASP A 164 -56.16 -8.30 10.20
C ASP A 164 -55.45 -7.06 9.64
N PRO A 165 -56.13 -5.91 9.50
CA PRO A 165 -55.55 -4.71 8.93
C PRO A 165 -54.33 -4.17 9.71
N ALA A 166 -54.30 -4.33 11.04
CA ALA A 166 -53.19 -3.88 11.87
C ALA A 166 -51.92 -4.69 11.62
N ARG A 167 -52.05 -6.02 11.50
CA ARG A 167 -50.94 -6.91 11.15
C ARG A 167 -50.46 -6.66 9.73
N MET A 168 -51.40 -6.52 8.78
CA MET A 168 -51.04 -6.20 7.39
C MET A 168 -50.22 -4.90 7.30
N ALA A 169 -50.59 -3.85 8.03
CA ALA A 169 -49.85 -2.60 8.07
C ALA A 169 -48.46 -2.74 8.71
N ALA A 170 -48.32 -3.61 9.72
CA ALA A 170 -47.05 -3.91 10.36
C ALA A 170 -46.12 -4.69 9.41
N ASP A 171 -46.63 -5.76 8.76
CA ASP A 171 -45.85 -6.55 7.81
C ASP A 171 -45.45 -5.73 6.58
N ALA A 172 -46.34 -4.89 6.04
CA ALA A 172 -46.06 -3.98 4.94
C ALA A 172 -44.91 -3.00 5.28
N ARG A 173 -44.88 -2.51 6.53
CA ARG A 173 -43.80 -1.62 7.01
C ARG A 173 -42.45 -2.34 6.98
N VAL A 174 -42.36 -3.56 7.50
CA VAL A 174 -41.14 -4.36 7.47
C VAL A 174 -40.66 -4.61 6.03
N VAL A 175 -41.57 -4.94 5.10
CA VAL A 175 -41.21 -5.11 3.69
C VAL A 175 -40.61 -3.82 3.12
N VAL A 176 -41.23 -2.66 3.37
CA VAL A 176 -40.70 -1.39 2.88
C VAL A 176 -39.35 -1.05 3.51
N GLU A 177 -39.16 -1.29 4.80
CA GLU A 177 -37.88 -1.07 5.52
C GLU A 177 -36.76 -1.92 4.92
N GLU A 178 -37.01 -3.23 4.68
CA GLU A 178 -36.03 -4.11 4.08
C GLU A 178 -35.69 -3.76 2.61
N LEU A 179 -36.67 -3.32 1.82
CA LEU A 179 -36.45 -2.84 0.46
C LEU A 179 -35.60 -1.55 0.45
N MET A 180 -35.86 -0.63 1.38
CA MET A 180 -35.03 0.57 1.56
C MET A 180 -33.60 0.24 2.01
N ARG A 181 -33.45 -0.77 2.86
CA ARG A 181 -32.16 -1.29 3.27
C ARG A 181 -31.39 -1.88 2.08
N LEU A 182 -32.04 -2.71 1.25
CA LEU A 182 -31.47 -3.26 0.01
C LEU A 182 -31.02 -2.17 -0.95
N ARG A 183 -31.84 -1.12 -1.13
CA ARG A 183 -31.48 0.03 -1.97
C ARG A 183 -30.18 0.68 -1.47
N ARG A 184 -30.09 1.01 -0.17
CA ARG A 184 -28.89 1.59 0.43
C ARG A 184 -27.65 0.69 0.23
N LEU A 185 -27.81 -0.63 0.37
CA LEU A 185 -26.72 -1.59 0.14
C LEU A 185 -26.28 -1.57 -1.33
N SER A 186 -27.23 -1.63 -2.27
CA SER A 186 -26.95 -1.58 -3.71
C SER A 186 -26.23 -0.30 -4.11
N ASP A 187 -26.69 0.88 -3.63
CA ASP A 187 -26.07 2.17 -3.91
C ASP A 187 -24.61 2.22 -3.41
N ARG A 188 -24.34 1.65 -2.21
CA ARG A 188 -22.99 1.55 -1.64
C ARG A 188 -22.08 0.59 -2.42
N LEU A 189 -22.62 -0.55 -2.90
CA LEU A 189 -21.87 -1.48 -3.74
C LEU A 189 -21.52 -0.89 -5.10
N LEU A 190 -22.48 -0.21 -5.74
CA LEU A 190 -22.26 0.48 -7.02
C LEU A 190 -21.18 1.58 -6.89
N LEU A 191 -21.19 2.33 -5.79
CA LEU A 191 -20.18 3.34 -5.53
C LEU A 191 -18.77 2.73 -5.40
N LEU A 192 -18.65 1.62 -4.65
CA LEU A 192 -17.37 0.92 -4.51
C LEU A 192 -16.88 0.29 -5.82
N ALA A 193 -17.79 -0.15 -6.69
CA ALA A 193 -17.45 -0.66 -8.01
C ALA A 193 -17.04 0.46 -8.98
N ALA A 194 -17.74 1.61 -8.93
CA ALA A 194 -17.43 2.76 -9.78
C ALA A 194 -16.11 3.46 -9.40
N ALA A 195 -15.60 3.25 -8.20
CA ALA A 195 -14.38 3.92 -7.73
C ALA A 195 -13.09 3.53 -8.49
N GLU A 196 -13.12 2.45 -9.26
CA GLU A 196 -12.04 2.03 -10.16
C GLU A 196 -12.12 2.73 -11.54
N ASP A 197 -13.22 3.45 -11.83
CA ASP A 197 -13.41 4.18 -13.07
C ASP A 197 -12.64 5.51 -13.03
N PRO A 198 -11.86 5.87 -14.06
CA PRO A 198 -11.21 7.18 -14.16
C PRO A 198 -12.18 8.36 -14.05
N ASP A 199 -13.43 8.19 -14.50
CA ASP A 199 -14.47 9.21 -14.47
C ASP A 199 -15.28 9.23 -13.14
N PHE A 200 -14.82 8.51 -12.11
CA PHE A 200 -15.48 8.44 -10.81
C PHE A 200 -15.64 9.79 -10.12
N LEU A 201 -14.69 10.71 -10.32
CA LEU A 201 -14.64 12.02 -9.67
C LEU A 201 -14.70 13.16 -10.68
N HIS A 202 -15.57 14.12 -10.41
CA HIS A 202 -15.65 15.40 -11.12
C HIS A 202 -15.03 16.51 -10.24
N LYS A 203 -13.67 16.50 -10.15
CA LYS A 203 -12.93 17.41 -9.28
C LYS A 203 -13.01 18.86 -9.74
N LYS A 204 -13.20 19.75 -8.77
CA LYS A 204 -13.16 21.20 -8.93
C LYS A 204 -12.58 21.82 -7.66
N PRO A 205 -11.95 23.01 -7.74
CA PRO A 205 -11.60 23.76 -6.55
C PRO A 205 -12.87 24.07 -5.73
N ILE A 206 -12.96 23.57 -4.51
CA ILE A 206 -14.08 23.82 -3.60
C ILE A 206 -13.57 24.28 -2.24
N GLU A 207 -14.28 25.19 -1.62
CA GLU A 207 -14.11 25.58 -0.23
C GLU A 207 -14.69 24.47 0.66
N VAL A 208 -13.92 24.05 1.67
CA VAL A 208 -14.31 22.92 2.53
C VAL A 208 -15.31 23.33 3.60
N GLU A 209 -15.18 24.55 4.16
CA GLU A 209 -16.04 25.04 5.23
C GLU A 209 -17.54 24.99 4.88
N PRO A 210 -18.02 25.46 3.71
CA PRO A 210 -19.43 25.36 3.34
C PRO A 210 -19.95 23.90 3.30
N VAL A 211 -19.09 22.95 2.92
CA VAL A 211 -19.48 21.53 2.89
C VAL A 211 -19.71 21.01 4.32
N LEU A 212 -18.84 21.38 5.27
CA LEU A 212 -19.01 21.01 6.69
C LEU A 212 -20.23 21.66 7.31
N VAL A 213 -20.43 22.95 7.09
CA VAL A 213 -21.58 23.70 7.64
C VAL A 213 -22.89 23.10 7.12
N ASN A 214 -22.97 22.76 5.84
CA ASN A 214 -24.13 22.10 5.25
C ASN A 214 -24.35 20.70 5.85
N ALA A 215 -23.29 19.93 6.09
CA ALA A 215 -23.38 18.64 6.77
C ALA A 215 -23.90 18.82 8.21
N LEU A 216 -23.33 19.74 8.97
CA LEU A 216 -23.78 20.03 10.32
C LEU A 216 -25.26 20.43 10.37
N HIS A 217 -25.74 21.26 9.45
CA HIS A 217 -27.15 21.65 9.37
C HIS A 217 -28.08 20.44 9.10
N ARG A 218 -27.66 19.51 8.22
CA ARG A 218 -28.44 18.28 7.94
C ARG A 218 -28.57 17.38 9.16
N TRP A 219 -27.51 17.28 9.96
CA TRP A 219 -27.44 16.34 11.09
C TRP A 219 -27.89 16.96 12.43
N SER A 220 -27.91 18.29 12.57
CA SER A 220 -28.26 18.98 13.80
C SER A 220 -29.65 18.62 14.42
N PRO A 221 -30.68 18.15 13.66
CA PRO A 221 -31.90 17.67 14.26
C PRO A 221 -31.76 16.37 15.04
N THR A 222 -30.67 15.62 14.83
CA THR A 222 -30.38 14.37 15.57
C THR A 222 -29.99 14.74 17.01
N PRO A 223 -30.55 14.08 18.05
CA PRO A 223 -30.33 14.42 19.45
C PRO A 223 -28.90 14.04 19.89
N ARG A 224 -27.94 14.93 19.63
CA ARG A 224 -26.50 14.87 20.03
C ARG A 224 -26.03 16.29 20.38
N GLN A 225 -24.91 16.37 21.10
CA GLN A 225 -24.25 17.67 21.35
C GLN A 225 -23.34 18.01 20.17
N TRP A 226 -23.88 18.71 19.18
CA TRP A 226 -23.13 19.10 17.98
C TRP A 226 -22.16 20.25 18.28
N ARG A 227 -20.91 20.12 17.79
CA ARG A 227 -19.85 21.13 17.93
C ARG A 227 -19.22 21.41 16.56
N LEU A 228 -18.93 22.68 16.32
CA LEU A 228 -18.08 23.10 15.23
C LEU A 228 -16.74 23.52 15.84
N GLY A 229 -15.70 22.76 15.54
CA GLY A 229 -14.34 23.02 16.01
C GLY A 229 -13.62 24.06 15.16
N ALA A 230 -12.30 23.98 15.04
CA ALA A 230 -11.54 24.87 14.17
C ALA A 230 -11.97 24.70 12.71
N THR A 231 -12.20 25.82 12.01
CA THR A 231 -12.56 25.89 10.59
C THR A 231 -11.57 26.80 9.87
N ASP A 232 -10.41 26.26 9.51
CA ASP A 232 -9.44 27.01 8.71
C ASP A 232 -9.96 27.17 7.28
N GLU A 233 -9.76 28.35 6.69
CA GLU A 233 -10.07 28.55 5.27
C GLU A 233 -9.20 27.62 4.41
N ALA A 234 -9.83 26.69 3.71
CA ALA A 234 -9.16 25.70 2.93
C ALA A 234 -9.88 25.40 1.61
N VAL A 235 -9.12 25.35 0.52
CA VAL A 235 -9.59 24.97 -0.81
C VAL A 235 -8.92 23.65 -1.20
N VAL A 236 -9.73 22.70 -1.67
CA VAL A 236 -9.27 21.40 -2.16
C VAL A 236 -9.76 21.16 -3.59
N ASP A 237 -9.02 20.40 -4.37
CA ASP A 237 -9.48 19.90 -5.68
C ASP A 237 -10.29 18.63 -5.47
N ALA A 238 -11.61 18.78 -5.34
CA ALA A 238 -12.49 17.69 -4.96
C ALA A 238 -13.83 17.70 -5.70
N ASP A 239 -14.46 16.53 -5.73
CA ASP A 239 -15.85 16.35 -6.09
C ASP A 239 -16.71 16.64 -4.84
N ALA A 240 -17.50 17.71 -4.89
CA ALA A 240 -18.29 18.19 -3.76
C ALA A 240 -19.31 17.16 -3.26
N ASP A 241 -19.96 16.42 -4.18
CA ASP A 241 -20.98 15.44 -3.82
C ASP A 241 -20.34 14.20 -3.17
N ARG A 242 -19.20 13.75 -3.69
CA ARG A 242 -18.46 12.64 -3.10
C ARG A 242 -17.84 12.98 -1.75
N LEU A 243 -17.32 14.20 -1.61
CA LEU A 243 -16.80 14.68 -0.33
C LEU A 243 -17.92 14.83 0.72
N ALA A 244 -19.05 15.39 0.34
CA ALA A 244 -20.22 15.48 1.20
C ALA A 244 -20.71 14.10 1.64
N LEU A 245 -20.76 13.12 0.73
CA LEU A 245 -21.11 11.74 1.04
C LEU A 245 -20.13 11.10 2.03
N ALA A 246 -18.82 11.35 1.88
CA ALA A 246 -17.81 10.84 2.81
C ALA A 246 -18.03 11.43 4.22
N ILE A 247 -18.26 12.73 4.33
CA ILE A 247 -18.53 13.41 5.61
C ILE A 247 -19.83 12.90 6.22
N ASP A 248 -20.92 12.79 5.45
CA ASP A 248 -22.20 12.24 5.93
C ASP A 248 -22.06 10.80 6.43
N THR A 249 -21.22 9.99 5.76
CA THR A 249 -20.93 8.62 6.19
C THR A 249 -20.17 8.58 7.52
N LEU A 250 -19.22 9.51 7.74
CA LEU A 250 -18.54 9.65 9.03
C LEU A 250 -19.50 10.08 10.14
N LEU A 251 -20.41 11.02 9.85
CA LEU A 251 -21.43 11.47 10.79
C LEU A 251 -22.46 10.38 11.12
N GLU A 252 -22.89 9.60 10.11
CA GLU A 252 -23.73 8.41 10.32
C GLU A 252 -23.06 7.44 11.29
N ASN A 253 -21.76 7.21 11.11
CA ASN A 253 -20.96 6.35 11.99
C ASN A 253 -20.88 6.92 13.42
N ALA A 254 -20.58 8.20 13.59
CA ALA A 254 -20.51 8.86 14.88
C ALA A 254 -21.86 8.81 15.61
N VAL A 255 -22.97 9.13 14.94
CA VAL A 255 -24.34 9.04 15.52
C VAL A 255 -24.67 7.62 15.95
N LYS A 256 -24.27 6.63 15.17
CA LYS A 256 -24.51 5.20 15.48
C LYS A 256 -23.80 4.72 16.74
N HIS A 257 -22.61 5.28 17.04
CA HIS A 257 -21.75 4.84 18.14
C HIS A 257 -21.77 5.80 19.34
N THR A 258 -22.67 6.78 19.35
CA THR A 258 -22.88 7.75 20.42
C THR A 258 -24.30 7.67 20.99
N THR A 259 -24.50 8.25 22.18
CA THR A 259 -25.79 8.44 22.84
C THR A 259 -26.20 9.92 22.78
N PRO A 260 -27.45 10.31 23.19
CA PRO A 260 -27.85 11.73 23.20
C PRO A 260 -26.98 12.63 24.08
N ASP A 261 -26.31 12.10 25.09
CA ASP A 261 -25.46 12.85 26.00
C ASP A 261 -24.04 13.07 25.46
N ASP A 262 -23.68 12.37 24.37
CA ASP A 262 -22.38 12.48 23.73
C ASP A 262 -22.31 13.67 22.80
N TRP A 263 -21.08 14.16 22.57
CA TRP A 263 -20.81 15.19 21.58
C TRP A 263 -20.23 14.62 20.28
N ILE A 264 -20.51 15.32 19.18
CA ILE A 264 -19.91 15.08 17.86
C ILE A 264 -19.38 16.42 17.36
N GLU A 265 -18.11 16.46 16.99
CA GLU A 265 -17.42 17.65 16.52
C GLU A 265 -16.95 17.48 15.07
N LEU A 266 -17.19 18.52 14.26
CA LEU A 266 -16.63 18.65 12.92
C LEU A 266 -15.57 19.75 12.94
N SER A 267 -14.41 19.50 12.30
CA SER A 267 -13.38 20.52 12.19
C SER A 267 -12.61 20.39 10.85
N VAL A 268 -12.02 21.52 10.43
CA VAL A 268 -11.09 21.61 9.31
C VAL A 268 -9.81 22.26 9.81
N ARG A 269 -8.68 21.63 9.52
CA ARG A 269 -7.36 22.19 9.81
C ARG A 269 -6.51 22.20 8.55
N ARG A 270 -5.85 23.34 8.33
CA ARG A 270 -4.89 23.49 7.25
C ARG A 270 -3.49 23.29 7.79
N ASN A 271 -2.84 22.18 7.39
CA ASN A 271 -1.46 21.85 7.72
C ASN A 271 -0.66 21.75 6.41
N HIS A 272 0.03 20.63 6.17
CA HIS A 272 0.67 20.32 4.88
C HIS A 272 -0.36 19.94 3.78
N GLY A 273 -1.61 19.82 4.14
CA GLY A 273 -2.80 19.53 3.37
C GLY A 273 -4.02 20.08 4.10
N VAL A 274 -5.18 19.52 3.83
CA VAL A 274 -6.45 19.84 4.50
C VAL A 274 -6.93 18.61 5.24
N ASP A 275 -7.01 18.71 6.55
CA ASP A 275 -7.51 17.68 7.44
C ASP A 275 -8.97 17.98 7.81
N ILE A 276 -9.90 17.15 7.33
CA ILE A 276 -11.33 17.21 7.65
C ILE A 276 -11.59 16.13 8.69
N THR A 277 -11.96 16.53 9.90
CA THR A 277 -12.08 15.62 11.04
C THR A 277 -13.51 15.57 11.56
N VAL A 278 -14.01 14.36 11.79
CA VAL A 278 -15.21 14.07 12.59
C VAL A 278 -14.76 13.34 13.84
N ALA A 279 -15.01 13.93 15.00
CA ALA A 279 -14.67 13.37 16.30
C ALA A 279 -15.95 13.17 17.13
N ASP A 280 -15.98 12.10 17.92
CA ASP A 280 -17.08 11.78 18.83
C ASP A 280 -16.57 11.35 20.21
N SER A 281 -17.42 11.48 21.23
CA SER A 281 -17.15 11.01 22.61
C SER A 281 -17.80 9.67 22.95
N GLY A 282 -18.08 8.86 21.92
CA GLY A 282 -18.76 7.58 22.08
C GLY A 282 -17.88 6.46 22.67
N ALA A 283 -18.29 5.25 22.49
CA ALA A 283 -17.67 4.06 23.10
C ALA A 283 -16.22 3.79 22.65
N GLY A 284 -15.73 4.45 21.59
CA GLY A 284 -14.42 4.19 21.01
C GLY A 284 -14.29 2.82 20.35
N ILE A 285 -13.09 2.51 19.85
CA ILE A 285 -12.77 1.29 19.09
C ILE A 285 -11.62 0.56 19.78
N PRO A 286 -11.75 -0.75 20.07
CA PRO A 286 -10.66 -1.55 20.60
C PRO A 286 -9.45 -1.60 19.65
N PRO A 287 -8.21 -1.62 20.18
CA PRO A 287 -6.98 -1.62 19.36
C PRO A 287 -6.87 -2.80 18.39
N GLU A 288 -7.45 -3.94 18.72
CA GLU A 288 -7.51 -5.13 17.85
C GLU A 288 -8.37 -4.89 16.60
N ASP A 289 -9.47 -4.13 16.73
CA ASP A 289 -10.39 -3.83 15.64
C ASP A 289 -9.86 -2.73 14.72
N LEU A 290 -9.04 -1.78 15.22
CA LEU A 290 -8.52 -0.63 14.45
C LEU A 290 -7.81 -1.02 13.16
N LYS A 291 -7.22 -2.21 13.10
CA LYS A 291 -6.52 -2.71 11.92
C LYS A 291 -7.45 -3.07 10.76
N HIS A 292 -8.72 -3.37 11.08
CA HIS A 292 -9.67 -3.93 10.13
C HIS A 292 -10.89 -3.04 9.86
N ILE A 293 -11.08 -1.93 10.60
CA ILE A 293 -12.28 -1.07 10.47
C ILE A 293 -12.49 -0.49 9.06
N PHE A 294 -11.43 -0.39 8.26
CA PHE A 294 -11.48 0.11 6.89
C PHE A 294 -11.68 -1.00 5.85
N GLU A 295 -11.74 -2.27 6.26
CA GLU A 295 -12.04 -3.37 5.37
C GLU A 295 -13.53 -3.39 5.04
N ARG A 296 -13.86 -3.84 3.83
CA ARG A 296 -15.26 -3.97 3.39
C ARG A 296 -15.96 -5.02 4.26
N PHE A 297 -17.19 -4.75 4.71
CA PHE A 297 -18.01 -5.59 5.61
C PHE A 297 -17.39 -5.82 7.00
N ALA A 298 -16.38 -5.04 7.39
CA ALA A 298 -15.84 -5.10 8.75
C ALA A 298 -16.89 -4.63 9.77
N ARG A 299 -17.11 -5.47 10.78
CA ARG A 299 -17.98 -5.17 11.94
C ARG A 299 -17.30 -5.71 13.18
N SER A 300 -17.24 -4.91 14.26
CA SER A 300 -16.77 -5.41 15.55
C SER A 300 -17.72 -6.47 16.11
N ASP A 301 -17.20 -7.42 16.87
CA ASP A 301 -18.02 -8.47 17.50
C ASP A 301 -19.11 -7.87 18.42
N ALA A 302 -18.80 -6.75 19.08
CA ALA A 302 -19.76 -5.99 19.89
C ALA A 302 -20.90 -5.36 19.07
N SER A 303 -20.65 -5.01 17.80
CA SER A 303 -21.69 -4.46 16.90
C SER A 303 -22.55 -5.56 16.27
N ARG A 304 -22.04 -6.79 16.15
CA ARG A 304 -22.82 -7.98 15.71
C ARG A 304 -23.85 -8.39 16.75
N GLN A 305 -23.53 -8.28 18.04
CA GLN A 305 -24.42 -8.67 19.14
C GLN A 305 -25.54 -7.65 19.41
N ARG A 306 -25.38 -6.38 19.01
CA ARG A 306 -26.36 -5.31 19.30
C ARG A 306 -27.35 -5.04 18.18
N ASP A 307 -27.41 -5.86 17.14
CA ASP A 307 -28.30 -5.70 15.98
C ASP A 307 -28.26 -4.26 15.37
N THR A 308 -27.10 -3.59 15.53
CA THR A 308 -26.93 -2.22 15.08
C THR A 308 -26.89 -2.19 13.57
N GLU A 309 -27.85 -1.48 12.94
CA GLU A 309 -27.98 -1.33 11.50
C GLU A 309 -26.66 -0.88 10.85
N GLY A 310 -26.14 -1.66 9.92
CA GLY A 310 -25.00 -1.27 9.08
C GLY A 310 -24.29 -2.46 8.43
N PHE A 311 -23.97 -2.29 7.16
CA PHE A 311 -23.33 -3.34 6.34
C PHE A 311 -21.82 -3.42 6.49
N GLY A 312 -21.18 -2.60 7.33
CA GLY A 312 -19.72 -2.53 7.42
C GLY A 312 -19.04 -1.94 6.17
N LEU A 313 -19.78 -1.20 5.36
CA LEU A 313 -19.25 -0.57 4.13
C LEU A 313 -18.90 0.90 4.30
N GLY A 314 -19.38 1.57 5.35
CA GLY A 314 -19.26 3.02 5.50
C GLY A 314 -17.81 3.51 5.47
N LEU A 315 -16.96 3.02 6.38
CA LEU A 315 -15.58 3.46 6.46
C LEU A 315 -14.74 3.06 5.24
N SER A 316 -15.06 1.94 4.60
CA SER A 316 -14.42 1.56 3.33
C SER A 316 -14.80 2.49 2.17
N ILE A 317 -16.02 3.01 2.16
CA ILE A 317 -16.47 4.05 1.20
C ILE A 317 -15.72 5.36 1.43
N VAL A 318 -15.63 5.84 2.67
CA VAL A 318 -14.89 7.05 3.01
C VAL A 318 -13.42 6.92 2.60
N LYS A 319 -12.79 5.78 2.89
CA LYS A 319 -11.42 5.49 2.47
C LYS A 319 -11.27 5.55 0.96
N THR A 320 -12.17 4.90 0.23
CA THR A 320 -12.16 4.89 -1.24
C THR A 320 -12.30 6.30 -1.83
N ILE A 321 -13.21 7.10 -1.29
CA ILE A 321 -13.38 8.50 -1.72
C ILE A 321 -12.13 9.32 -1.39
N ALA A 322 -11.56 9.20 -0.20
CA ALA A 322 -10.33 9.90 0.19
C ALA A 322 -9.15 9.54 -0.74
N GLU A 323 -8.93 8.25 -0.98
CA GLU A 323 -7.87 7.74 -1.88
C GLU A 323 -8.07 8.21 -3.33
N ALA A 324 -9.30 8.22 -3.86
CA ALA A 324 -9.61 8.73 -5.19
C ALA A 324 -9.33 10.24 -5.32
N HIS A 325 -9.44 11.00 -4.24
CA HIS A 325 -9.04 12.41 -4.19
C HIS A 325 -7.52 12.61 -4.00
N GLY A 326 -6.74 11.53 -3.92
CA GLY A 326 -5.30 11.57 -3.67
C GLY A 326 -4.94 11.82 -2.20
N GLY A 327 -5.91 11.63 -1.31
CA GLY A 327 -5.78 11.78 0.13
C GLY A 327 -5.67 10.44 0.87
N THR A 328 -5.85 10.50 2.19
CA THR A 328 -5.84 9.34 3.09
C THR A 328 -6.89 9.46 4.17
N LEU A 329 -7.36 8.33 4.70
CA LEU A 329 -8.22 8.27 5.88
C LEU A 329 -7.42 7.79 7.09
N ARG A 330 -7.48 8.56 8.18
CA ARG A 330 -6.80 8.25 9.45
C ARG A 330 -7.82 8.06 10.56
N VAL A 331 -7.47 7.25 11.56
CA VAL A 331 -8.28 7.04 12.77
C VAL A 331 -7.41 7.17 14.00
N HIS A 332 -7.95 7.84 15.00
CA HIS A 332 -7.47 7.79 16.39
C HIS A 332 -8.65 7.46 17.27
N SER A 333 -8.55 6.43 18.12
CA SER A 333 -9.64 6.03 18.98
C SER A 333 -9.13 5.35 20.23
N GLU A 334 -9.77 5.64 21.35
CA GLU A 334 -9.56 4.98 22.63
C GLU A 334 -10.90 4.52 23.18
N VAL A 335 -10.93 3.32 23.76
CA VAL A 335 -12.14 2.77 24.37
C VAL A 335 -12.65 3.70 25.47
N ASP A 336 -13.95 3.97 25.48
CA ASP A 336 -14.67 4.87 26.38
C ASP A 336 -14.23 6.34 26.36
N LYS A 337 -13.42 6.76 25.35
CA LYS A 337 -13.06 8.16 25.15
C LYS A 337 -13.54 8.72 23.83
N GLY A 338 -13.93 7.84 22.89
CA GLY A 338 -14.46 8.23 21.59
C GLY A 338 -13.53 7.93 20.42
N THR A 339 -13.92 8.44 19.26
CA THR A 339 -13.24 8.18 17.98
C THR A 339 -13.06 9.50 17.22
N GLU A 340 -11.88 9.65 16.62
CA GLU A 340 -11.53 10.72 15.69
C GLU A 340 -11.19 10.11 14.34
N LEU A 341 -11.95 10.48 13.30
CA LEU A 341 -11.75 10.05 11.92
C LEU A 341 -11.40 11.26 11.07
N THR A 342 -10.24 11.23 10.40
CA THR A 342 -9.70 12.36 9.63
C THR A 342 -9.51 11.99 8.18
N ILE A 343 -10.18 12.71 7.28
CA ILE A 343 -9.91 12.70 5.84
C ILE A 343 -8.83 13.74 5.58
N ALA A 344 -7.63 13.29 5.19
CA ALA A 344 -6.53 14.18 4.84
C ALA A 344 -6.45 14.31 3.33
N LEU A 345 -6.66 15.51 2.80
CA LEU A 345 -6.63 15.81 1.36
C LEU A 345 -5.45 16.71 1.01
N PRO A 346 -4.90 16.61 -0.23
CA PRO A 346 -3.94 17.57 -0.73
C PRO A 346 -4.55 18.98 -0.81
N LEU A 347 -3.76 19.99 -0.41
CA LEU A 347 -4.16 21.39 -0.60
C LEU A 347 -4.21 21.68 -2.11
N TRP A 348 -5.28 22.34 -2.56
CA TRP A 348 -5.33 22.83 -3.94
C TRP A 348 -4.26 23.91 -4.17
N ARG A 349 -3.45 23.70 -5.21
CA ARG A 349 -2.45 24.68 -5.66
C ARG A 349 -2.84 25.18 -7.04
N ARG A 350 -2.96 26.48 -7.18
CA ARG A 350 -3.20 27.10 -8.48
C ARG A 350 -2.02 26.81 -9.41
N THR A 351 -2.29 26.20 -10.57
CA THR A 351 -1.26 25.81 -11.54
C THR A 351 -0.65 26.99 -12.33
N ASP A 352 -1.17 28.21 -12.14
CA ASP A 352 -0.84 29.38 -12.96
C ASP A 352 0.38 30.17 -12.46
N GLY A 353 1.30 29.60 -11.73
CA GLY A 353 2.59 30.22 -11.41
C GLY A 353 2.57 31.55 -10.64
N ALA A 354 1.41 32.03 -10.22
CA ALA A 354 1.29 33.22 -9.38
C ALA A 354 1.33 32.78 -7.91
N TYR A 355 2.49 32.84 -7.30
CA TYR A 355 2.63 32.90 -5.85
C TYR A 355 1.81 34.10 -5.36
N GLY A 356 0.72 33.86 -4.68
CA GLY A 356 0.03 34.92 -3.94
C GLY A 356 0.99 35.49 -2.90
N LEU A 357 1.14 36.80 -2.88
CA LEU A 357 2.01 37.56 -1.96
C LEU A 357 1.78 37.21 -0.47
N ALA A 358 0.67 36.58 -0.12
CA ALA A 358 0.35 36.14 1.24
C ALA A 358 1.21 34.94 1.72
N ASP A 359 1.69 34.07 0.81
CA ASP A 359 2.52 32.91 1.19
C ASP A 359 4.02 33.27 1.31
N ALA A 360 4.43 34.44 0.80
CA ALA A 360 5.80 34.93 0.93
C ALA A 360 6.05 35.58 2.31
N GLU A 361 5.06 36.16 2.95
CA GLU A 361 5.19 36.75 4.29
C GLU A 361 5.31 35.70 5.39
N ALA A 362 4.58 34.58 5.28
CA ALA A 362 4.67 33.49 6.25
C ALA A 362 5.99 32.68 6.18
N ALA A 363 6.67 32.71 5.03
CA ALA A 363 7.98 32.04 4.87
C ALA A 363 9.16 32.89 5.35
N THR A 364 8.99 34.22 5.51
CA THR A 364 10.03 35.14 5.95
C THR A 364 10.04 35.37 7.46
N GLU A 365 8.95 35.12 8.18
CA GLU A 365 8.92 35.26 9.65
C GLU A 365 9.55 34.08 10.42
N GLY A 366 9.87 32.98 9.74
CA GLY A 366 10.46 31.78 10.35
C GLY A 366 11.99 31.69 10.37
N VAL A 367 12.74 32.72 9.88
CA VAL A 367 14.21 32.65 9.72
C VAL A 367 14.98 33.77 10.46
N THR A 368 14.37 34.47 11.37
CA THR A 368 15.10 35.44 12.21
C THR A 368 14.94 35.13 13.70
N ASP A 369 15.54 34.06 14.16
CA ASP A 369 16.00 33.94 15.54
C ASP A 369 17.20 33.00 15.60
N GLY A 370 18.37 33.64 15.77
CA GLY A 370 19.58 32.88 16.11
C GLY A 370 20.89 33.37 15.52
N VAL A 371 21.28 34.65 15.70
CA VAL A 371 22.70 34.98 15.94
C VAL A 371 22.77 36.25 16.78
N GLY A 372 23.05 36.10 18.07
CA GLY A 372 23.47 37.18 18.96
C GLY A 372 24.94 37.49 18.76
N VAL A 373 25.28 38.78 18.49
CA VAL A 373 26.59 39.34 18.82
C VAL A 373 26.35 40.72 19.42
N GLY A 374 26.69 40.86 20.69
CA GLY A 374 26.67 42.13 21.41
C GLY A 374 27.85 43.01 20.95
N VAL A 375 27.59 44.32 20.86
CA VAL A 375 28.59 45.37 21.10
C VAL A 375 27.93 46.55 21.79
N THR A 376 28.51 46.89 22.91
CA THR A 376 28.27 48.03 23.82
C THR A 376 28.70 49.35 23.21
N ASP A 377 28.15 50.41 23.79
CA ASP A 377 28.61 51.82 23.93
C ASP A 377 27.99 52.84 22.99
N GLY A 378 27.30 53.77 23.63
CA GLY A 378 27.81 55.05 23.95
C GLY A 378 26.91 56.21 23.63
N ALA A 379 26.36 56.88 24.68
CA ALA A 379 26.14 58.32 24.78
C ALA A 379 25.00 59.00 23.99
N ALA A 380 24.01 59.47 24.74
CA ALA A 380 23.25 60.71 24.43
C ALA A 380 24.18 61.93 24.42
N PRO A 381 23.79 63.13 23.90
CA PRO A 381 22.75 63.92 24.52
C PRO A 381 21.91 64.86 23.59
N THR A 382 20.75 65.21 24.05
CA THR A 382 20.12 66.55 24.28
C THR A 382 20.01 67.57 23.17
N VAL A 383 18.79 68.19 23.11
CA VAL A 383 18.39 69.61 23.00
C VAL A 383 17.73 70.11 21.69
N ALA A 384 16.47 70.40 21.90
CA ALA A 384 15.71 71.61 21.57
C ALA A 384 15.47 72.03 20.09
N GLY A 385 14.23 72.35 19.92
CA GLY A 385 13.64 73.11 18.84
C GLY A 385 12.20 72.75 18.58
#